data_9d4d9c5ef716f47ba8eff8f8a5db21b4
#
_entry.id   9d4d9c5ef716f47ba8eff8f8a5db21b4
#
_cell.length_a   1.000
_cell.length_b   1.000
_cell.length_c   1.000
_cell.angle_alpha   90.00
_cell.angle_beta   90.00
_cell.angle_gamma   90.00
#
_symmetry.space_group_name_H-M   'P 1'
#
loop_
_entity.id
_entity.type
_entity.pdbx_description
1 polymer ?
#
loop_
_entity_poly.entity_id
_entity_poly.type
_entity_poly.pdbx_seq_one_letter_code
_entity_poly.pdbx_strand_id
1 'polypeptide(L)'
;SGFLPLWYESVVFQLTRMPPDIAIERWICCEYPGLRDIQRRAIAEQQAKAAAVLSRDIRRMTPRKVYEVSQVMNVAFFKLMEPVTGLRLTGPYDRSPYVLRGGELADLADRLERDDHEGDVALIRLWAEALGLSGWIEWRRLDEVEAGTLH
;
A
#
# COMPACT_ATOMS: atom_id res chain seq x y z
N SER A 1 -21.48 14.14 6.18
CA SER A 1 -20.90 14.77 4.99
C SER A 1 -20.40 13.74 4.00
N GLY A 2 -20.62 14.01 2.70
CA GLY A 2 -20.26 13.09 1.61
C GLY A 2 -18.76 12.86 1.38
N PHE A 3 -17.87 13.58 2.07
CA PHE A 3 -16.42 13.45 1.88
C PHE A 3 -15.79 12.33 2.74
N LEU A 4 -16.33 12.04 3.92
CA LEU A 4 -15.80 11.01 4.80
C LEU A 4 -15.82 9.62 4.17
N PRO A 5 -16.92 9.15 3.53
CA PRO A 5 -16.92 7.85 2.86
C PRO A 5 -15.85 7.73 1.77
N LEU A 6 -15.61 8.80 0.99
CA LEU A 6 -14.58 8.80 -0.05
C LEU A 6 -13.16 8.66 0.52
N TRP A 7 -12.88 9.30 1.66
CA TRP A 7 -11.60 9.14 2.34
C TRP A 7 -11.40 7.72 2.85
N TYR A 8 -12.41 7.11 3.44
CA TYR A 8 -12.38 5.72 3.90
C TYR A 8 -12.15 4.76 2.73
N GLU A 9 -12.90 4.92 1.67
CA GLU A 9 -12.77 4.10 0.46
C GLU A 9 -11.36 4.18 -0.13
N SER A 10 -10.78 5.37 -0.18
CA SER A 10 -9.42 5.59 -0.66
C SER A 10 -8.39 4.82 0.17
N VAL A 11 -8.50 4.86 1.50
CA VAL A 11 -7.60 4.13 2.40
C VAL A 11 -7.78 2.62 2.25
N VAL A 12 -9.01 2.14 2.23
CA VAL A 12 -9.30 0.70 2.05
C VAL A 12 -8.79 0.22 0.71
N PHE A 13 -8.98 1.00 -0.36
CA PHE A 13 -8.46 0.69 -1.69
C PHE A 13 -6.94 0.58 -1.69
N GLN A 14 -6.24 1.53 -1.07
CA GLN A 14 -4.78 1.51 -0.94
C GLN A 14 -4.31 0.28 -0.16
N LEU A 15 -4.93 0.00 0.97
CA LEU A 15 -4.61 -1.12 1.85
C LEU A 15 -4.83 -2.48 1.18
N THR A 16 -5.89 -2.62 0.39
CA THR A 16 -6.19 -3.90 -0.28
C THR A 16 -5.41 -4.10 -1.56
N ARG A 17 -4.90 -3.03 -2.17
CA ARG A 17 -4.15 -3.08 -3.42
C ARG A 17 -2.64 -3.20 -3.22
N MET A 18 -2.07 -2.47 -2.28
CA MET A 18 -0.60 -2.42 -2.13
C MET A 18 0.04 -3.77 -1.84
N PRO A 19 -0.45 -4.59 -0.89
CA PRO A 19 0.17 -5.89 -0.65
C PRO A 19 0.21 -6.81 -1.87
N PRO A 20 -0.88 -7.00 -2.63
CA PRO A 20 -0.81 -7.76 -3.89
C PRO A 20 0.15 -7.14 -4.92
N ASP A 21 0.19 -5.82 -5.03
CA ASP A 21 1.09 -5.13 -5.95
C ASP A 21 2.56 -5.41 -5.64
N ILE A 22 2.94 -5.50 -4.37
CA ILE A 22 4.30 -5.87 -3.95
C ILE A 22 4.69 -7.22 -4.54
N ALA A 23 3.82 -8.22 -4.40
CA ALA A 23 4.05 -9.56 -4.91
C ALA A 23 4.16 -9.57 -6.44
N ILE A 24 3.27 -8.85 -7.12
CA ILE A 24 3.26 -8.73 -8.59
C ILE A 24 4.54 -8.06 -9.08
N GLU A 25 4.96 -6.97 -8.49
CA GLU A 25 6.16 -6.24 -8.91
C GLU A 25 7.44 -7.09 -8.70
N ARG A 26 7.52 -7.82 -7.61
CA ARG A 26 8.61 -8.76 -7.35
C ARG A 26 8.63 -9.88 -8.39
N TRP A 27 7.48 -10.42 -8.73
CA TRP A 27 7.34 -11.46 -9.75
C TRP A 27 7.77 -10.95 -11.13
N ILE A 28 7.32 -9.77 -11.54
CA ILE A 28 7.73 -9.15 -12.82
C ILE A 28 9.25 -8.96 -12.86
N CYS A 29 9.85 -8.48 -11.78
CA CYS A 29 11.29 -8.27 -11.68
C CYS A 29 12.07 -9.57 -11.90
N CYS A 30 11.60 -10.69 -11.33
CA CYS A 30 12.26 -12.00 -11.44
C CYS A 30 12.04 -12.66 -12.79
N GLU A 31 10.80 -12.65 -13.30
CA GLU A 31 10.40 -13.43 -14.47
C GLU A 31 10.53 -12.68 -15.79
N TYR A 32 10.51 -11.37 -15.78
CA TYR A 32 10.50 -10.52 -16.97
C TYR A 32 11.58 -9.44 -16.92
N PRO A 33 12.89 -9.84 -16.95
CA PRO A 33 13.99 -8.86 -16.87
C PRO A 33 13.99 -7.84 -18.02
N GLY A 34 13.38 -8.18 -19.16
CA GLY A 34 13.21 -7.24 -20.28
C GLY A 34 12.27 -6.07 -20.00
N LEU A 35 11.44 -6.16 -18.95
CA LEU A 35 10.52 -5.10 -18.55
C LEU A 35 11.12 -4.18 -17.47
N ARG A 36 12.37 -4.40 -17.06
CA ARG A 36 12.98 -3.68 -15.94
C ARG A 36 12.93 -2.16 -16.08
N ASP A 37 13.25 -1.63 -17.24
CA ASP A 37 13.28 -0.17 -17.48
C ASP A 37 11.87 0.43 -17.41
N ILE A 38 10.87 -0.27 -17.96
CA ILE A 38 9.47 0.13 -17.90
C ILE A 38 8.98 0.10 -16.44
N GLN A 39 9.29 -0.95 -15.73
CA GLN A 39 8.92 -1.12 -14.33
C GLN A 39 9.52 -0.02 -13.44
N ARG A 40 10.82 0.25 -13.58
CA ARG A 40 11.50 1.31 -12.83
C ARG A 40 10.87 2.67 -13.08
N ARG A 41 10.56 2.97 -14.33
CA ARG A 41 9.94 4.24 -14.72
C ARG A 41 8.55 4.40 -14.14
N ALA A 42 7.73 3.35 -14.21
CA ALA A 42 6.38 3.35 -13.66
C ALA A 42 6.38 3.56 -12.15
N ILE A 43 7.25 2.87 -11.43
CA ILE A 43 7.36 2.99 -9.97
C ILE A 43 7.91 4.36 -9.58
N ALA A 44 8.89 4.90 -10.32
CA ALA A 44 9.41 6.24 -10.08
C ALA A 44 8.33 7.33 -10.27
N GLU A 45 7.48 7.19 -11.27
CA GLU A 45 6.33 8.10 -11.48
C GLU A 45 5.33 8.00 -10.34
N GLN A 46 5.03 6.80 -9.89
CA GLN A 46 4.14 6.56 -8.75
C GLN A 46 4.71 7.23 -7.49
N GLN A 47 6.00 7.09 -7.25
CA GLN A 47 6.68 7.73 -6.12
C GLN A 47 6.62 9.26 -6.20
N ALA A 48 6.86 9.84 -7.37
CA ALA A 48 6.80 11.30 -7.56
C ALA A 48 5.40 11.84 -7.26
N LYS A 49 4.35 11.16 -7.73
CA LYS A 49 2.96 11.52 -7.44
C LYS A 49 2.65 11.41 -5.94
N ALA A 50 3.09 10.32 -5.30
CA ALA A 50 2.89 10.12 -3.87
C ALA A 50 3.63 11.17 -3.03
N ALA A 51 4.85 11.52 -3.40
CA ALA A 51 5.66 12.54 -2.71
C ALA A 51 5.04 13.94 -2.80
N ALA A 52 4.36 14.26 -3.90
CA ALA A 52 3.66 15.53 -4.07
C ALA A 52 2.55 15.73 -3.01
N VAL A 53 2.00 14.66 -2.48
CA VAL A 53 0.96 14.68 -1.44
C VAL A 53 1.54 15.08 -0.06
N LEU A 54 2.85 15.09 0.10
CA LEU A 54 3.50 15.55 1.34
C LEU A 54 3.41 17.06 1.56
N SER A 55 2.79 17.81 0.64
CA SER A 55 2.62 19.24 0.78
C SER A 55 1.79 19.58 2.03
N ARG A 56 2.12 20.72 2.66
CA ARG A 56 1.41 21.21 3.85
C ARG A 56 -0.08 21.41 3.58
N ASP A 57 -0.44 21.88 2.41
CA ASP A 57 -1.83 22.19 2.05
C ASP A 57 -2.68 20.91 1.97
N ILE A 58 -2.17 19.87 1.32
CA ILE A 58 -2.88 18.58 1.23
C ILE A 58 -3.01 17.96 2.62
N ARG A 59 -1.96 18.04 3.43
CA ARG A 59 -1.98 17.53 4.81
C ARG A 59 -3.06 18.20 5.65
N ARG A 60 -3.24 19.52 5.50
CA ARG A 60 -4.26 20.28 6.24
C ARG A 60 -5.68 19.97 5.78
N MET A 61 -5.85 19.66 4.50
CA MET A 61 -7.15 19.38 3.90
C MET A 61 -7.63 17.94 4.10
N THR A 62 -6.75 17.04 4.52
CA THR A 62 -7.04 15.61 4.65
C THR A 62 -7.25 15.25 6.12
N PRO A 63 -8.26 14.41 6.45
CA PRO A 63 -8.42 13.92 7.80
C PRO A 63 -7.13 13.27 8.30
N ARG A 64 -6.73 13.60 9.52
CA ARG A 64 -5.42 13.24 10.08
C ARG A 64 -5.13 11.74 9.97
N LYS A 65 -6.06 10.89 10.44
CA LYS A 65 -5.89 9.44 10.41
C LYS A 65 -5.70 8.91 8.99
N VAL A 66 -6.50 9.39 8.06
CA VAL A 66 -6.42 9.02 6.64
C VAL A 66 -5.05 9.38 6.06
N TYR A 67 -4.61 10.62 6.30
CA TYR A 67 -3.31 11.08 5.82
C TYR A 67 -2.16 10.24 6.39
N GLU A 68 -2.14 10.04 7.71
CA GLU A 68 -1.06 9.30 8.38
C GLU A 68 -0.95 7.86 7.87
N VAL A 69 -2.06 7.12 7.83
CA VAL A 69 -2.01 5.72 7.39
C VAL A 69 -1.65 5.59 5.92
N SER A 70 -2.11 6.51 5.09
CA SER A 70 -1.76 6.54 3.67
C SER A 70 -0.26 6.76 3.47
N GLN A 71 0.34 7.70 4.19
CA GLN A 71 1.78 7.97 4.09
C GLN A 71 2.62 6.81 4.65
N VAL A 72 2.19 6.19 5.73
CA VAL A 72 2.87 5.01 6.29
C VAL A 72 2.88 3.86 5.26
N MET A 73 1.77 3.61 4.59
CA MET A 73 1.69 2.61 3.52
C MET A 73 2.58 2.97 2.32
N ASN A 74 2.62 4.23 1.93
CA ASN A 74 3.51 4.69 0.86
C ASN A 74 4.98 4.42 1.20
N VAL A 75 5.43 4.75 2.41
CA VAL A 75 6.79 4.47 2.86
C VAL A 75 7.09 2.98 2.78
N ALA A 76 6.19 2.14 3.28
CA ALA A 76 6.35 0.69 3.25
C ALA A 76 6.50 0.17 1.81
N PHE A 77 5.60 0.58 0.93
CA PHE A 77 5.61 0.16 -0.47
C PHE A 77 6.92 0.57 -1.18
N PHE A 78 7.31 1.84 -1.07
CA PHE A 78 8.51 2.31 -1.74
C PHE A 78 9.78 1.69 -1.15
N LYS A 79 9.83 1.45 0.15
CA LYS A 79 10.94 0.71 0.76
C LYS A 79 11.08 -0.69 0.18
N LEU A 80 9.97 -1.39 0.00
CA LEU A 80 9.95 -2.72 -0.60
C LEU A 80 10.28 -2.71 -2.10
N MET A 81 10.03 -1.59 -2.79
CA MET A 81 10.34 -1.43 -4.21
C MET A 81 11.78 -0.99 -4.48
N GLU A 82 12.51 -0.54 -3.48
CA GLU A 82 13.93 -0.15 -3.66
C GLU A 82 14.79 -1.32 -4.17
N PRO A 83 14.72 -2.55 -3.63
CA PRO A 83 15.44 -3.68 -4.20
C PRO A 83 14.96 -4.08 -5.60
N VAL A 84 13.67 -3.91 -5.89
CA VAL A 84 13.08 -4.24 -7.19
C VAL A 84 13.59 -3.31 -8.29
N THR A 85 13.69 -2.02 -7.99
CA THR A 85 14.05 -0.99 -8.98
C THR A 85 15.52 -0.61 -8.97
N GLY A 86 16.22 -0.82 -7.87
CA GLY A 86 17.56 -0.28 -7.66
C GLY A 86 17.58 1.22 -7.42
N LEU A 87 16.43 1.84 -7.24
CA LEU A 87 16.28 3.28 -6.99
C LEU A 87 16.09 3.55 -5.50
N ARG A 88 16.51 4.73 -5.04
CA ARG A 88 16.18 5.20 -3.70
C ARG A 88 14.84 5.94 -3.74
N LEU A 89 13.79 5.28 -3.30
CA LEU A 89 12.42 5.78 -3.40
C LEU A 89 11.91 6.45 -2.13
N THR A 90 12.50 6.13 -0.98
CA THR A 90 12.06 6.64 0.33
C THR A 90 12.64 8.00 0.70
N GLY A 91 13.53 8.55 -0.12
CA GLY A 91 14.20 9.84 0.14
C GLY A 91 13.27 10.97 0.57
N PRO A 92 12.15 11.24 -0.12
CA PRO A 92 11.21 12.30 0.26
C PRO A 92 10.60 12.13 1.64
N TYR A 93 10.60 10.91 2.19
CA TYR A 93 10.01 10.56 3.48
C TYR A 93 11.01 10.52 4.63
N ASP A 94 12.33 10.61 4.37
CA ASP A 94 13.41 10.38 5.36
C ASP A 94 13.27 11.23 6.63
N ARG A 95 12.73 12.44 6.51
CA ARG A 95 12.52 13.35 7.65
C ARG A 95 11.08 13.37 8.14
N SER A 96 10.25 12.49 7.62
CA SER A 96 8.85 12.43 8.01
C SER A 96 8.65 11.52 9.23
N PRO A 97 7.57 11.73 10.00
CA PRO A 97 7.24 10.85 11.12
C PRO A 97 6.75 9.46 10.69
N TYR A 98 6.65 9.20 9.38
CA TYR A 98 6.07 7.95 8.85
C TYR A 98 7.11 6.86 8.58
N VAL A 99 8.41 7.20 8.64
CA VAL A 99 9.51 6.27 8.31
C VAL A 99 9.53 5.04 9.20
N LEU A 100 9.40 5.23 10.51
CA LEU A 100 9.48 4.11 11.46
C LEU A 100 8.33 3.12 11.26
N ARG A 101 7.11 3.61 11.24
CA ARG A 101 5.93 2.76 11.04
C ARG A 101 5.89 2.13 9.64
N GLY A 102 6.29 2.89 8.63
CA GLY A 102 6.42 2.35 7.27
C GLY A 102 7.44 1.21 7.20
N GLY A 103 8.55 1.36 7.90
CA GLY A 103 9.55 0.29 8.05
C GLY A 103 8.99 -0.96 8.73
N GLU A 104 8.18 -0.79 9.76
CA GLU A 104 7.50 -1.91 10.43
C GLU A 104 6.54 -2.66 9.49
N LEU A 105 5.78 -1.94 8.68
CA LEU A 105 4.92 -2.58 7.67
C LEU A 105 5.74 -3.33 6.62
N ALA A 106 6.85 -2.75 6.18
CA ALA A 106 7.74 -3.42 5.23
C ALA A 106 8.33 -4.71 5.82
N ASP A 107 8.72 -4.68 7.08
CA ASP A 107 9.24 -5.86 7.78
C ASP A 107 8.18 -6.97 7.87
N LEU A 108 6.92 -6.63 8.09
CA LEU A 108 5.82 -7.61 8.08
C LEU A 108 5.71 -8.29 6.72
N ALA A 109 5.85 -7.53 5.63
CA ALA A 109 5.82 -8.07 4.28
C ALA A 109 7.00 -9.01 4.02
N ASP A 110 8.19 -8.67 4.48
CA ASP A 110 9.40 -9.48 4.28
C ASP A 110 9.40 -10.77 5.09
N ARG A 111 8.77 -10.77 6.27
CA ARG A 111 8.68 -11.97 7.12
C ARG A 111 7.63 -12.96 6.65
N LEU A 112 6.66 -12.51 5.88
CA LEU A 112 5.58 -13.37 5.42
C LEU A 112 5.96 -14.03 4.10
N GLU A 113 6.04 -15.37 4.10
CA GLU A 113 6.19 -16.12 2.85
C GLU A 113 4.86 -16.04 2.08
N ARG A 114 4.92 -15.48 0.87
CA ARG A 114 3.74 -15.22 0.07
C ARG A 114 3.97 -15.62 -1.36
N ASP A 115 3.36 -16.70 -1.76
CA ASP A 115 3.36 -17.12 -3.16
C ASP A 115 1.95 -17.17 -3.73
N ASP A 116 0.92 -16.87 -2.94
CA ASP A 116 -0.47 -17.03 -3.32
C ASP A 116 -1.40 -15.93 -2.76
N HIS A 117 -2.66 -16.04 -3.13
CA HIS A 117 -3.73 -15.14 -2.68
C HIS A 117 -3.91 -15.16 -1.16
N GLU A 118 -3.74 -16.29 -0.49
CA GLU A 118 -3.86 -16.38 0.98
C GLU A 118 -2.79 -15.56 1.68
N GLY A 119 -1.56 -15.56 1.13
CA GLY A 119 -0.48 -14.72 1.62
C GLY A 119 -0.79 -13.23 1.48
N ASP A 120 -1.39 -12.81 0.37
CA ASP A 120 -1.81 -11.43 0.16
C ASP A 120 -2.89 -11.02 1.17
N VAL A 121 -3.88 -11.85 1.39
CA VAL A 121 -4.95 -11.62 2.38
C VAL A 121 -4.35 -11.52 3.79
N ALA A 122 -3.41 -12.40 4.14
CA ALA A 122 -2.74 -12.39 5.43
C ALA A 122 -1.97 -11.07 5.64
N LEU A 123 -1.27 -10.58 4.64
CA LEU A 123 -0.53 -9.32 4.74
C LEU A 123 -1.47 -8.11 4.86
N ILE A 124 -2.55 -8.08 4.11
CA ILE A 124 -3.56 -7.04 4.23
C ILE A 124 -4.10 -6.97 5.67
N ARG A 125 -4.38 -8.12 6.27
CA ARG A 125 -4.84 -8.20 7.66
C ARG A 125 -3.79 -7.70 8.65
N LEU A 126 -2.54 -8.09 8.48
CA LEU A 126 -1.44 -7.64 9.33
C LEU A 126 -1.24 -6.12 9.23
N TRP A 127 -1.27 -5.57 8.03
CA TRP A 127 -1.17 -4.13 7.83
C TRP A 127 -2.37 -3.39 8.44
N ALA A 128 -3.58 -3.91 8.23
CA ALA A 128 -4.79 -3.33 8.81
C ALA A 128 -4.71 -3.28 10.33
N GLU A 129 -4.27 -4.36 10.95
CA GLU A 129 -4.09 -4.45 12.40
C GLU A 129 -3.03 -3.45 12.90
N ALA A 130 -1.86 -3.42 12.25
CA ALA A 130 -0.78 -2.51 12.61
C ALA A 130 -1.17 -1.03 12.46
N LEU A 131 -2.03 -0.70 11.49
CA LEU A 131 -2.52 0.66 11.22
C LEU A 131 -3.79 1.02 12.01
N GLY A 132 -4.37 0.10 12.76
CA GLY A 132 -5.63 0.32 13.46
C GLY A 132 -6.84 0.41 12.53
N LEU A 133 -6.79 -0.29 11.41
CA LEU A 133 -7.83 -0.27 10.36
C LEU A 133 -8.65 -1.56 10.27
N SER A 134 -8.48 -2.49 11.21
CA SER A 134 -9.16 -3.79 11.14
C SER A 134 -10.68 -3.68 11.07
N GLY A 135 -11.26 -2.67 11.74
CA GLY A 135 -12.70 -2.41 11.70
C GLY A 135 -13.18 -1.74 10.40
N TRP A 136 -12.27 -1.33 9.53
CA TRP A 136 -12.60 -0.66 8.27
C TRP A 136 -12.77 -1.65 7.11
N ILE A 137 -12.35 -2.91 7.31
CA ILE A 137 -12.37 -3.95 6.28
C ILE A 137 -13.41 -4.99 6.65
N GLU A 138 -14.31 -5.25 5.71
CA GLU A 138 -15.28 -6.31 5.83
C GLU A 138 -14.87 -7.46 4.89
N TRP A 139 -14.49 -8.59 5.49
CA TRP A 139 -14.10 -9.77 4.73
C TRP A 139 -15.33 -10.62 4.43
N ARG A 140 -15.62 -10.79 3.15
CA ARG A 140 -16.69 -11.66 2.69
C ARG A 140 -16.14 -12.76 1.81
N ARG A 141 -16.69 -13.95 1.94
CA ARG A 141 -16.39 -15.04 1.02
C ARG A 141 -17.11 -14.79 -0.30
N LEU A 142 -16.53 -15.29 -1.40
CA LEU A 142 -17.08 -15.09 -2.73
C LEU A 142 -18.50 -15.67 -2.88
N ASP A 143 -18.74 -16.85 -2.28
CA ASP A 143 -20.06 -17.48 -2.23
C ASP A 143 -21.10 -16.64 -1.48
N GLU A 144 -20.71 -15.95 -0.43
CA GLU A 144 -21.58 -15.04 0.31
C GLU A 144 -21.93 -13.80 -0.52
N VAL A 145 -20.96 -13.27 -1.27
CA VAL A 145 -21.17 -12.12 -2.15
C VAL A 145 -22.13 -12.46 -3.28
N GLU A 146 -21.99 -13.63 -3.90
CA GLU A 146 -22.90 -14.10 -4.96
C GLU A 146 -24.32 -14.30 -4.43
N ALA A 147 -24.47 -14.87 -3.25
CA ALA A 147 -25.78 -15.02 -2.60
C ALA A 147 -26.42 -13.66 -2.28
N GLY A 148 -25.63 -12.66 -1.91
CA GLY A 148 -26.11 -11.30 -1.66
C GLY A 148 -26.58 -10.55 -2.90
N THR A 149 -26.03 -10.86 -4.07
CA THR A 149 -26.43 -10.22 -5.34
C THR A 149 -27.69 -10.80 -5.95
N LEU A 150 -28.13 -11.98 -5.51
CA LEU A 150 -29.36 -12.65 -5.97
C LEU A 150 -30.63 -12.19 -5.22
N HIS A 151 -30.47 -11.38 -4.21
CA HIS A 151 -31.55 -10.78 -3.45
C HIS A 151 -31.72 -9.30 -3.78
#